data_97e2959505d446cc5384f75759a43ac7
#
_entry.id   97e2959505d446cc5384f75759a43ac7
#
_cell.length_a   1.000
_cell.length_b   1.000
_cell.length_c   1.000
_cell.angle_alpha   90.00
_cell.angle_beta   90.00
_cell.angle_gamma   90.00
#
_symmetry.space_group_name_H-M   'P 1'
#
loop_
_entity.id
_entity.type
_entity.pdbx_description
1 polymer ?
#
loop_
_entity_poly.entity_id
_entity_poly.type
_entity_poly.pdbx_seq_one_letter_code
_entity_poly.pdbx_strand_id
1 'polypeptide(L)'
;MNGTTSGSATGEYVSATTTKLANGWCRCTMTRNHSNSYDQFNIKLHNGSNAAYSGDGSSGVYIWGVQQEDGKFPTSYIPTDGLAETRGIDVVRIDGDDFTDIYNDAEGTFILQASVGDPTAST
;
A
#
# COMPACT_ATOMS: atom_id res chain seq x y z
N MET A 1 -4.16 8.86 -18.92
CA MET A 1 -3.39 7.61 -18.87
C MET A 1 -4.21 6.57 -18.14
N ASN A 2 -4.41 5.40 -18.72
CA ASN A 2 -4.96 4.24 -18.02
C ASN A 2 -3.77 3.37 -17.56
N GLY A 3 -3.39 3.49 -16.28
CA GLY A 3 -2.43 2.56 -15.71
C GLY A 3 -3.11 1.20 -15.50
N THR A 4 -2.63 0.17 -16.13
CA THR A 4 -2.99 -1.22 -15.84
C THR A 4 -1.81 -1.85 -15.13
N THR A 5 -2.05 -2.44 -13.99
CA THR A 5 -1.09 -3.34 -13.35
C THR A 5 -1.38 -4.76 -13.81
N SER A 6 -0.41 -5.40 -14.42
CA SER A 6 -0.46 -6.84 -14.66
C SER A 6 0.78 -7.46 -14.05
N GLY A 7 0.58 -8.40 -13.15
CA GLY A 7 1.64 -9.22 -12.61
C GLY A 7 1.56 -10.62 -13.20
N SER A 8 2.64 -11.10 -13.76
CA SER A 8 2.79 -12.51 -14.12
C SER A 8 4.03 -13.03 -13.44
N ALA A 9 3.82 -13.79 -12.39
CA ALA A 9 4.87 -14.59 -11.79
C ALA A 9 4.35 -16.01 -11.62
N THR A 10 5.13 -16.96 -12.04
CA THR A 10 4.80 -18.38 -11.94
C THR A 10 4.70 -18.77 -10.45
N GLY A 11 3.48 -18.85 -9.93
CA GLY A 11 3.20 -19.41 -8.60
C GLY A 11 3.30 -18.44 -7.40
N GLU A 12 3.71 -17.18 -7.58
CA GLU A 12 3.98 -16.27 -6.44
C GLU A 12 3.04 -15.05 -6.38
N TYR A 13 2.29 -14.79 -7.44
CA TYR A 13 1.38 -13.66 -7.50
C TYR A 13 0.11 -13.91 -6.67
N VAL A 14 -0.26 -12.92 -5.85
CA VAL A 14 -1.51 -12.96 -5.07
C VAL A 14 -2.50 -11.93 -5.61
N SER A 15 -2.13 -10.67 -5.66
CA SER A 15 -3.02 -9.61 -6.14
C SER A 15 -2.27 -8.39 -6.65
N ALA A 16 -2.90 -7.61 -7.54
CA ALA A 16 -2.45 -6.28 -7.90
C ALA A 16 -3.65 -5.34 -8.09
N THR A 17 -3.50 -4.12 -7.64
CA THR A 17 -4.54 -3.11 -7.79
C THR A 17 -3.95 -1.80 -8.30
N THR A 18 -4.77 -1.03 -9.02
CA THR A 18 -4.45 0.33 -9.42
C THR A 18 -5.60 1.25 -9.00
N THR A 19 -5.32 2.19 -8.14
CA THR A 19 -6.28 3.18 -7.67
C THR A 19 -5.90 4.55 -8.21
N LYS A 20 -6.82 5.21 -8.91
CA LYS A 20 -6.64 6.59 -9.35
C LYS A 20 -6.76 7.53 -8.16
N LEU A 21 -5.80 8.40 -8.01
CA LEU A 21 -5.76 9.44 -7.00
C LEU A 21 -6.04 10.81 -7.63
N ALA A 22 -6.12 11.84 -6.78
CA ALA A 22 -6.23 13.22 -7.25
C ALA A 22 -5.02 13.62 -8.13
N ASN A 23 -5.22 14.63 -8.98
CA ASN A 23 -4.17 15.22 -9.82
C ASN A 23 -3.50 14.25 -10.82
N GLY A 24 -4.20 13.17 -11.20
CA GLY A 24 -3.72 12.24 -12.21
C GLY A 24 -2.72 11.19 -11.72
N TRP A 25 -2.42 11.15 -10.43
CA TRP A 25 -1.63 10.09 -9.85
C TRP A 25 -2.39 8.76 -9.80
N CYS A 26 -1.64 7.68 -9.86
CA CYS A 26 -2.16 6.33 -9.64
C CYS A 26 -1.35 5.64 -8.54
N ARG A 27 -2.02 5.05 -7.57
CA ARG A 27 -1.39 4.14 -6.62
C ARG A 27 -1.48 2.72 -7.17
N CYS A 28 -0.33 2.12 -7.38
CA CYS A 28 -0.22 0.72 -7.81
C CYS A 28 0.26 -0.12 -6.65
N THR A 29 -0.44 -1.20 -6.34
CA THR A 29 -0.04 -2.15 -5.30
C THR A 29 0.06 -3.53 -5.88
N MET A 30 0.98 -4.34 -5.38
CA MET A 30 1.12 -5.73 -5.75
C MET A 30 1.50 -6.54 -4.52
N THR A 31 0.78 -7.61 -4.28
CA THR A 31 1.07 -8.59 -3.22
C THR A 31 1.49 -9.89 -3.88
N ARG A 32 2.55 -10.49 -3.37
CA ARG A 32 3.04 -11.79 -3.84
C ARG A 32 3.54 -12.63 -2.68
N ASN A 33 3.49 -13.95 -2.82
CA ASN A 33 4.17 -14.85 -1.92
C ASN A 33 5.66 -14.83 -2.24
N HIS A 34 6.47 -14.67 -1.21
CA HIS A 34 7.92 -14.63 -1.33
C HIS A 34 8.52 -15.97 -0.90
N SER A 35 9.32 -16.56 -1.76
CA SER A 35 9.97 -17.85 -1.48
C SER A 35 11.51 -17.78 -1.52
N ASN A 36 12.09 -16.66 -1.95
CA ASN A 36 13.53 -16.54 -2.17
C ASN A 36 14.11 -15.22 -1.64
N SER A 37 15.39 -15.23 -1.30
CA SER A 37 16.12 -14.11 -0.69
C SER A 37 16.40 -12.91 -1.63
N TYR A 38 16.02 -12.97 -2.89
CA TYR A 38 16.27 -11.91 -3.86
C TYR A 38 14.97 -11.38 -4.44
N ASP A 39 14.60 -10.19 -4.01
CA ASP A 39 13.48 -9.46 -4.54
C ASP A 39 13.93 -8.34 -5.46
N GLN A 40 13.52 -8.42 -6.72
CA GLN A 40 13.68 -7.34 -7.67
C GLN A 40 12.32 -6.70 -7.95
N PHE A 41 12.23 -5.41 -7.71
CA PHE A 41 11.12 -4.59 -8.15
C PHE A 41 11.51 -3.88 -9.45
N ASN A 42 10.80 -4.18 -10.53
CA ASN A 42 11.07 -3.60 -11.84
C ASN A 42 9.85 -2.81 -12.33
N ILE A 43 10.05 -1.53 -12.61
CA ILE A 43 9.08 -0.71 -13.31
C ILE A 43 9.51 -0.62 -14.78
N LYS A 44 8.65 -1.08 -15.68
CA LYS A 44 8.91 -1.05 -17.12
C LYS A 44 7.86 -0.21 -17.84
N LEU A 45 8.31 0.72 -18.64
CA LEU A 45 7.44 1.42 -19.58
C LEU A 45 7.18 0.51 -20.78
N HIS A 46 5.97 0.58 -21.30
CA HIS A 46 5.51 -0.29 -22.36
C HIS A 46 4.70 0.54 -23.38
N ASN A 47 4.92 0.34 -24.66
CA ASN A 47 4.20 1.06 -25.72
C ASN A 47 2.86 0.40 -26.11
N GLY A 48 2.38 -0.55 -25.30
CA GLY A 48 1.19 -1.34 -25.59
C GLY A 48 1.49 -2.72 -26.21
N SER A 49 2.61 -2.86 -26.91
CA SER A 49 3.00 -4.11 -27.59
C SER A 49 4.32 -4.68 -27.09
N ASN A 50 5.24 -3.82 -26.68
CA ASN A 50 6.59 -4.25 -26.28
C ASN A 50 7.15 -3.33 -25.19
N ALA A 51 7.91 -3.91 -24.27
CA ALA A 51 8.69 -3.18 -23.29
C ALA A 51 10.04 -2.68 -23.85
N ALA A 52 10.54 -3.29 -24.92
CA ALA A 52 11.72 -2.84 -25.64
C ALA A 52 11.27 -2.04 -26.87
N TYR A 53 11.25 -0.72 -26.79
CA TYR A 53 10.89 0.19 -27.86
C TYR A 53 11.79 1.42 -27.85
N SER A 54 11.92 2.09 -28.99
CA SER A 54 12.60 3.39 -29.06
C SER A 54 11.73 4.46 -28.43
N GLY A 55 12.22 5.14 -27.42
CA GLY A 55 11.54 6.29 -26.83
C GLY A 55 11.57 7.50 -27.77
N ASP A 56 10.68 8.46 -27.54
CA ASP A 56 10.59 9.72 -28.29
C ASP A 56 11.48 10.83 -27.71
N GLY A 57 12.23 10.52 -26.64
CA GLY A 57 13.12 11.46 -25.95
C GLY A 57 12.41 12.51 -25.08
N SER A 58 11.08 12.50 -25.01
CA SER A 58 10.28 13.48 -24.26
C SER A 58 9.20 12.88 -23.36
N SER A 59 8.64 11.76 -23.76
CA SER A 59 7.62 11.06 -22.96
C SER A 59 8.22 10.32 -21.78
N GLY A 60 7.57 10.40 -20.62
CA GLY A 60 8.03 9.74 -19.43
C GLY A 60 6.90 9.55 -18.42
N VAL A 61 7.25 8.98 -17.26
CA VAL A 61 6.35 8.79 -16.13
C VAL A 61 7.06 9.25 -14.85
N TYR A 62 6.33 9.95 -14.02
CA TYR A 62 6.81 10.30 -12.67
C TYR A 62 6.54 9.13 -11.74
N ILE A 63 7.54 8.78 -10.96
CA ILE A 63 7.48 7.69 -9.96
C ILE A 63 7.79 8.29 -8.60
N TRP A 64 6.96 7.98 -7.61
CA TRP A 64 7.14 8.44 -6.25
C TRP A 64 6.64 7.39 -5.26
N GLY A 65 7.25 7.35 -4.07
CA GLY A 65 6.75 6.57 -2.94
C GLY A 65 6.81 5.05 -3.16
N VAL A 66 7.89 4.56 -3.79
CA VAL A 66 8.11 3.11 -3.89
C VAL A 66 8.35 2.56 -2.50
N GLN A 67 7.57 1.55 -2.11
CA GLN A 67 7.66 0.88 -0.82
C GLN A 67 7.53 -0.62 -1.01
N GLN A 68 8.40 -1.36 -0.33
CA GLN A 68 8.31 -2.81 -0.20
C GLN A 68 8.24 -3.14 1.28
N GLU A 69 7.31 -3.98 1.66
CA GLU A 69 7.06 -4.36 3.05
C GLU A 69 6.61 -5.82 3.15
N ASP A 70 6.91 -6.44 4.28
CA ASP A 70 6.38 -7.76 4.61
C ASP A 70 4.94 -7.60 5.15
N GLY A 71 3.99 -8.32 4.56
CA GLY A 71 2.61 -8.25 4.99
C GLY A 71 1.64 -8.84 3.96
N LYS A 72 0.41 -9.03 4.37
CA LYS A 72 -0.65 -9.56 3.48
C LYS A 72 -1.31 -8.49 2.63
N PHE A 73 -1.16 -7.23 3.00
CA PHE A 73 -1.76 -6.08 2.33
C PHE A 73 -0.86 -4.83 2.48
N PRO A 74 -0.96 -3.88 1.54
CA PRO A 74 -0.16 -2.67 1.61
C PRO A 74 -0.62 -1.75 2.74
N THR A 75 0.33 -1.22 3.50
CA THR A 75 0.07 -0.21 4.52
C THR A 75 0.20 1.21 3.97
N SER A 76 0.12 2.23 4.83
CA SER A 76 0.40 3.62 4.44
C SER A 76 1.90 3.80 4.20
N TYR A 77 2.23 4.78 3.36
CA TYR A 77 3.61 5.10 3.01
C TYR A 77 4.44 5.45 4.24
N ILE A 78 5.62 4.83 4.34
CA ILE A 78 6.63 5.08 5.38
C ILE A 78 7.82 5.74 4.69
N PRO A 79 8.14 7.01 4.98
CA PRO A 79 9.36 7.64 4.48
C PRO A 79 10.59 6.91 5.00
N THR A 80 11.49 6.55 4.09
CA THR A 80 12.78 5.93 4.42
C THR A 80 13.90 6.81 3.91
N ASP A 81 14.98 6.94 4.66
CA ASP A 81 16.18 7.72 4.28
C ASP A 81 17.38 6.77 4.10
N GLY A 82 17.28 5.91 3.08
CA GLY A 82 18.33 4.97 2.70
C GLY A 82 18.50 3.73 3.59
N LEU A 83 17.68 3.60 4.64
CA LEU A 83 17.66 2.43 5.53
C LEU A 83 16.26 1.87 5.62
N ALA A 84 16.14 0.60 6.01
CA ALA A 84 14.86 0.00 6.34
C ALA A 84 14.29 0.64 7.60
N GLU A 85 13.01 1.03 7.55
CA GLU A 85 12.30 1.62 8.67
C GLU A 85 11.20 0.66 9.15
N THR A 86 10.99 0.63 10.46
CA THR A 86 9.92 -0.15 11.07
C THR A 86 8.78 0.77 11.45
N ARG A 87 7.56 0.45 11.03
CA ARG A 87 6.37 1.16 11.47
C ARG A 87 6.11 0.90 12.95
N GLY A 88 5.98 1.97 13.72
CA GLY A 88 5.47 1.87 15.09
C GLY A 88 4.03 1.36 15.12
N ILE A 89 3.62 0.79 16.24
CA ILE A 89 2.22 0.40 16.45
C ILE A 89 1.33 1.64 16.49
N ASP A 90 0.16 1.54 15.87
CA ASP A 90 -0.85 2.58 15.98
C ASP A 90 -1.46 2.53 17.41
N VAL A 91 -1.41 3.67 18.10
CA VAL A 91 -1.99 3.81 19.43
C VAL A 91 -3.13 4.84 19.34
N VAL A 92 -4.33 4.39 19.67
CA VAL A 92 -5.49 5.26 19.82
C VAL A 92 -5.93 5.22 21.27
N ARG A 93 -5.86 6.36 21.95
CA ARG A 93 -6.28 6.47 23.36
C ARG A 93 -6.88 7.84 23.61
N ILE A 94 -7.75 7.88 24.59
CA ILE A 94 -8.24 9.12 25.21
C ILE A 94 -7.76 9.05 26.66
N ASP A 95 -7.03 10.05 27.13
CA ASP A 95 -6.49 10.10 28.47
C ASP A 95 -6.49 11.53 29.05
N GLY A 96 -6.10 11.67 30.33
CA GLY A 96 -6.05 12.94 31.01
C GLY A 96 -7.44 13.60 31.17
N ASP A 97 -7.47 14.90 31.02
CA ASP A 97 -8.70 15.69 31.21
C ASP A 97 -9.76 15.35 30.17
N ASP A 98 -9.36 15.07 28.93
CA ASP A 98 -10.30 14.66 27.88
C ASP A 98 -11.03 13.36 28.21
N PHE A 99 -10.36 12.44 28.93
CA PHE A 99 -11.00 11.23 29.41
C PHE A 99 -11.93 11.50 30.60
N THR A 100 -11.50 12.31 31.57
CA THR A 100 -12.28 12.62 32.76
C THR A 100 -13.54 13.41 32.45
N ASP A 101 -13.52 14.21 31.40
CA ASP A 101 -14.70 14.99 30.97
C ASP A 101 -15.84 14.13 30.38
N ILE A 102 -15.51 12.94 29.87
CA ILE A 102 -16.49 12.03 29.26
C ILE A 102 -16.77 10.77 30.10
N TYR A 103 -15.91 10.47 31.08
CA TYR A 103 -15.97 9.27 31.90
C TYR A 103 -16.77 9.53 33.19
N ASN A 104 -17.75 8.68 33.46
CA ASN A 104 -18.46 8.63 34.72
C ASN A 104 -18.27 7.24 35.34
N ASP A 105 -17.69 7.17 36.54
CA ASP A 105 -17.40 5.92 37.26
C ASP A 105 -18.63 5.24 37.87
N ALA A 106 -19.74 5.97 37.99
CA ALA A 106 -20.98 5.45 38.55
C ALA A 106 -21.91 4.83 37.49
N GLU A 107 -21.83 5.26 36.25
CA GLU A 107 -22.67 4.75 35.16
C GLU A 107 -22.04 5.01 33.79
N GLY A 108 -22.26 4.11 32.86
CA GLY A 108 -21.77 4.28 31.50
C GLY A 108 -22.10 3.09 30.61
N THR A 109 -22.08 3.33 29.31
CA THR A 109 -22.16 2.28 28.29
C THR A 109 -20.97 2.37 27.38
N PHE A 110 -20.24 1.28 27.20
CA PHE A 110 -19.15 1.17 26.26
C PHE A 110 -19.62 0.42 25.01
N ILE A 111 -19.54 1.06 23.86
CA ILE A 111 -19.85 0.45 22.56
C ILE A 111 -18.60 0.50 21.69
N LEU A 112 -18.08 -0.66 21.29
CA LEU A 112 -17.00 -0.78 20.32
C LEU A 112 -17.56 -1.35 19.03
N GLN A 113 -17.38 -0.61 17.93
CA GLN A 113 -17.60 -1.11 16.58
C GLN A 113 -16.28 -1.02 15.82
N ALA A 114 -15.77 -2.16 15.40
CA ALA A 114 -14.52 -2.26 14.67
C ALA A 114 -14.72 -3.15 13.43
N SER A 115 -14.08 -2.78 12.35
CA SER A 115 -13.97 -3.63 11.17
C SER A 115 -12.49 -3.78 10.79
N VAL A 116 -12.09 -4.99 10.52
CA VAL A 116 -10.79 -5.30 9.95
C VAL A 116 -11.02 -5.62 8.50
N GLY A 117 -10.24 -5.02 7.60
CA GLY A 117 -10.29 -5.38 6.19
C GLY A 117 -10.03 -6.88 6.03
N ASP A 118 -10.92 -7.57 5.30
CA ASP A 118 -10.73 -8.99 5.03
C ASP A 118 -9.57 -9.15 4.02
N PRO A 119 -8.42 -9.70 4.43
CA PRO A 119 -7.30 -9.90 3.52
C PRO A 119 -7.57 -10.98 2.47
N THR A 120 -8.69 -11.69 2.58
CA THR A 120 -9.11 -12.73 1.66
C THR A 120 -10.27 -12.31 0.75
N ALA A 121 -10.84 -11.12 0.94
CA ALA A 121 -11.87 -10.60 0.07
C ALA A 121 -11.30 -10.39 -1.33
N SER A 122 -11.53 -11.35 -2.19
CA SER A 122 -11.27 -11.26 -3.63
C SER A 122 -12.46 -10.54 -4.26
N THR A 123 -12.24 -9.37 -4.81
CA THR A 123 -13.20 -8.67 -5.67
C THR A 123 -13.03 -9.10 -7.11
#